data_13e08804aa83b42fe818c392f9fc7ba0
#
_entry.id   13e08804aa83b42fe818c392f9fc7ba0
#
_cell.length_a   1.000
_cell.length_b   1.000
_cell.length_c   1.000
_cell.angle_alpha   90.00
_cell.angle_beta   90.00
_cell.angle_gamma   90.00
#
_symmetry.space_group_name_H-M   'P 1'
#
loop_
_entity.id
_entity.type
_entity.pdbx_description
1 polymer ?
#
loop_
_entity_poly.entity_id
_entity_poly.type
_entity_poly.pdbx_seq_one_letter_code
_entity_poly.pdbx_strand_id
1 'polypeptide(L)'
;MSKSDISSNSEADEALPAPEKPTFWGRFKAHMKMFWWAYLIAFCISVLVIILPLFYVGIPNFASDYINKYEYDTDGLEITNPRPTAFHIKQKKTLKIGGGFSGSGNMNAFNATCRLKDTDEILTVFPVPKIAFGNGATLEIDEDLNLSCIDCLSRLTSAAASNKSSSVIIEGSPDLEYGVLPTAHLSIHRIMHVGSYNVTDFMNAEGAFNVTKIELLDPPVDGYNFNATISVRNPSPFIVELGHVTFNLTLGGSDLGWVDLPYLFLGKSISSTVVLGSVDKEMLIHEAITGDDDVGTVTIGVHGRSCSFKGVDIPYLTAAVRAMSASARIDLLEYASSLFS
;
A
#
# COMPACT_ATOMS: atom_id res chain seq x y z
N MET A 1 -19.95 131.47 -4.10
CA MET A 1 -20.65 130.45 -4.89
C MET A 1 -19.73 129.35 -5.22
N SER A 2 -19.82 128.23 -4.52
CA SER A 2 -19.32 126.92 -4.98
C SER A 2 -19.77 125.87 -3.97
N LYS A 3 -20.41 124.87 -4.36
CA LYS A 3 -20.91 123.72 -3.61
C LYS A 3 -19.79 122.78 -3.37
N SER A 4 -19.71 122.36 -2.17
CA SER A 4 -18.91 121.21 -1.78
C SER A 4 -19.76 119.96 -1.82
N ASP A 5 -19.30 118.94 -2.57
CA ASP A 5 -19.87 117.63 -2.57
C ASP A 5 -19.09 116.72 -1.63
N ILE A 6 -19.74 116.22 -0.59
CA ILE A 6 -19.23 115.27 0.35
C ILE A 6 -19.49 113.87 -0.26
N SER A 7 -18.41 113.19 -0.59
CA SER A 7 -18.39 111.74 -0.95
C SER A 7 -18.33 110.88 0.32
N SER A 8 -19.37 110.13 0.59
CA SER A 8 -19.45 109.16 1.64
C SER A 8 -18.86 107.83 1.14
N ASN A 9 -17.71 107.47 1.69
CA ASN A 9 -17.13 106.13 1.55
C ASN A 9 -17.85 105.11 2.46
N SER A 10 -18.59 104.21 1.87
CA SER A 10 -19.07 103.05 2.62
C SER A 10 -18.04 101.94 2.58
N GLU A 11 -17.45 101.69 3.72
CA GLU A 11 -16.61 100.52 3.98
C GLU A 11 -17.48 99.27 3.84
N ALA A 12 -17.22 98.51 2.85
CA ALA A 12 -17.82 97.17 2.69
C ALA A 12 -17.09 96.23 3.70
N ASP A 13 -17.90 95.79 4.64
CA ASP A 13 -17.50 94.75 5.62
C ASP A 13 -17.28 93.43 4.88
N GLU A 14 -15.98 93.09 4.63
CA GLU A 14 -15.58 91.85 4.00
C GLU A 14 -15.73 90.70 5.01
N ALA A 15 -16.88 90.05 4.97
CA ALA A 15 -17.16 88.90 5.82
C ALA A 15 -16.15 87.78 5.47
N LEU A 16 -15.27 87.46 6.44
CA LEU A 16 -14.36 86.34 6.38
C LEU A 16 -15.12 85.04 6.12
N PRO A 17 -14.70 84.24 5.10
CA PRO A 17 -15.37 82.99 4.79
C PRO A 17 -15.30 82.05 6.00
N ALA A 18 -16.46 81.52 6.40
CA ALA A 18 -16.57 80.58 7.50
C ALA A 18 -15.67 79.34 7.20
N PRO A 19 -14.91 78.84 8.21
CA PRO A 19 -14.03 77.71 8.00
C PRO A 19 -14.83 76.48 7.51
N GLU A 20 -14.53 76.02 6.29
CA GLU A 20 -15.12 74.81 5.73
C GLU A 20 -14.92 73.64 6.68
N LYS A 21 -16.00 72.99 7.10
CA LYS A 21 -15.97 71.80 7.94
C LYS A 21 -15.17 70.73 7.19
N PRO A 22 -14.09 70.16 7.78
CA PRO A 22 -13.26 69.20 7.10
C PRO A 22 -14.13 68.01 6.70
N THR A 23 -14.12 67.65 5.40
CA THR A 23 -14.80 66.50 4.85
C THR A 23 -14.34 65.22 5.53
N PHE A 24 -15.19 64.20 5.61
CA PHE A 24 -14.87 62.89 6.18
C PHE A 24 -13.50 62.37 5.70
N TRP A 25 -13.21 62.50 4.41
CA TRP A 25 -11.94 62.12 3.80
C TRP A 25 -10.74 62.95 4.29
N GLY A 26 -10.94 64.26 4.55
CA GLY A 26 -9.90 65.11 5.11
C GLY A 26 -9.52 64.72 6.54
N ARG A 27 -10.50 64.39 7.38
CA ARG A 27 -10.28 63.89 8.74
C ARG A 27 -9.61 62.54 8.73
N PHE A 28 -10.02 61.62 7.82
CA PHE A 28 -9.42 60.29 7.65
C PHE A 28 -7.95 60.41 7.24
N LYS A 29 -7.61 61.24 6.24
CA LYS A 29 -6.21 61.48 5.83
C LYS A 29 -5.35 62.07 6.94
N ALA A 30 -5.87 63.02 7.70
CA ALA A 30 -5.14 63.59 8.81
C ALA A 30 -4.89 62.56 9.93
N HIS A 31 -5.88 61.72 10.24
CA HIS A 31 -5.79 60.63 11.19
C HIS A 31 -4.81 59.57 10.72
N MET A 32 -4.85 59.17 9.46
CA MET A 32 -3.86 58.23 8.87
C MET A 32 -2.47 58.78 8.91
N LYS A 33 -2.24 60.06 8.63
CA LYS A 33 -0.91 60.68 8.67
C LYS A 33 -0.31 60.75 10.10
N MET A 34 -1.19 60.91 11.10
CA MET A 34 -0.74 61.00 12.52
C MET A 34 -0.53 59.62 13.14
N PHE A 35 -1.34 58.60 12.74
CA PHE A 35 -1.32 57.25 13.32
C PHE A 35 -0.86 56.16 12.33
N TRP A 36 -0.16 56.51 11.26
CA TRP A 36 0.26 55.56 10.20
C TRP A 36 1.04 54.36 10.76
N TRP A 37 1.87 54.59 11.79
CA TRP A 37 2.64 53.55 12.48
C TRP A 37 1.71 52.56 13.22
N ALA A 38 0.62 53.06 13.86
CA ALA A 38 -0.33 52.21 14.55
C ALA A 38 -1.11 51.31 13.54
N TYR A 39 -1.50 51.86 12.37
CA TYR A 39 -2.10 51.09 11.30
C TYR A 39 -1.13 50.06 10.72
N LEU A 40 0.15 50.41 10.61
CA LEU A 40 1.19 49.48 10.16
C LEU A 40 1.35 48.32 11.17
N ILE A 41 1.40 48.62 12.47
CA ILE A 41 1.48 47.59 13.51
C ILE A 41 0.20 46.70 13.48
N ALA A 42 -0.99 47.33 13.42
CA ALA A 42 -2.24 46.56 13.34
C ALA A 42 -2.31 45.66 12.09
N PHE A 43 -1.81 46.16 10.96
CA PHE A 43 -1.68 45.37 9.73
C PHE A 43 -0.69 44.21 9.91
N CYS A 44 0.51 44.47 10.47
CA CYS A 44 1.47 43.40 10.74
C CYS A 44 0.92 42.33 11.69
N ILE A 45 0.23 42.75 12.77
CA ILE A 45 -0.43 41.82 13.69
C ILE A 45 -1.52 41.01 12.96
N SER A 46 -2.34 41.63 12.14
CA SER A 46 -3.39 40.96 11.35
C SER A 46 -2.79 39.95 10.39
N VAL A 47 -1.71 40.30 9.71
CA VAL A 47 -0.97 39.41 8.82
C VAL A 47 -0.39 38.24 9.60
N LEU A 48 0.20 38.46 10.77
CA LEU A 48 0.71 37.38 11.62
C LEU A 48 -0.40 36.47 12.12
N VAL A 49 -1.54 36.99 12.54
CA VAL A 49 -2.70 36.22 13.00
C VAL A 49 -3.27 35.31 11.89
N ILE A 50 -3.16 35.73 10.64
CA ILE A 50 -3.64 34.93 9.49
C ILE A 50 -2.54 33.95 9.04
N ILE A 51 -1.31 34.42 8.91
CA ILE A 51 -0.21 33.63 8.34
C ILE A 51 0.24 32.50 9.28
N LEU A 52 0.35 32.75 10.58
CA LEU A 52 0.81 31.76 11.54
C LEU A 52 -0.10 30.51 11.57
N PRO A 53 -1.44 30.62 11.71
CA PRO A 53 -2.30 29.44 11.63
C PRO A 53 -2.23 28.75 10.29
N LEU A 54 -2.09 29.49 9.19
CA LEU A 54 -1.98 28.90 7.86
C LEU A 54 -0.72 28.01 7.75
N PHE A 55 0.43 28.49 8.25
CA PHE A 55 1.67 27.71 8.19
C PHE A 55 1.75 26.58 9.21
N TYR A 56 1.28 26.80 10.44
CA TYR A 56 1.43 25.81 11.52
C TYR A 56 0.28 24.80 11.61
N VAL A 57 -0.88 25.10 11.03
CA VAL A 57 -2.07 24.24 11.06
C VAL A 57 -2.55 23.90 9.66
N GLY A 58 -2.69 24.88 8.79
CA GLY A 58 -3.27 24.70 7.46
C GLY A 58 -2.41 23.81 6.57
N ILE A 59 -1.13 24.12 6.43
CA ILE A 59 -0.21 23.34 5.57
C ILE A 59 -0.01 21.92 6.08
N PRO A 60 0.29 21.68 7.39
CA PRO A 60 0.42 20.32 7.90
C PRO A 60 -0.84 19.47 7.72
N ASN A 61 -2.01 20.03 8.03
CA ASN A 61 -3.28 19.32 7.86
C ASN A 61 -3.57 19.00 6.39
N PHE A 62 -3.35 19.96 5.49
CA PHE A 62 -3.52 19.75 4.07
C PHE A 62 -2.57 18.67 3.52
N ALA A 63 -1.29 18.72 3.90
CA ALA A 63 -0.30 17.74 3.49
C ALA A 63 -0.61 16.34 4.06
N SER A 64 -0.99 16.27 5.34
CA SER A 64 -1.42 15.01 5.99
C SER A 64 -2.66 14.42 5.29
N ASP A 65 -3.67 15.23 5.02
CA ASP A 65 -4.90 14.79 4.34
C ASP A 65 -4.60 14.32 2.91
N TYR A 66 -3.72 15.02 2.20
CA TYR A 66 -3.28 14.61 0.87
C TYR A 66 -2.55 13.27 0.87
N ILE A 67 -1.59 13.07 1.79
CA ILE A 67 -0.86 11.81 1.92
C ILE A 67 -1.81 10.67 2.32
N ASN A 68 -2.72 10.92 3.24
CA ASN A 68 -3.66 9.92 3.72
C ASN A 68 -4.70 9.50 2.65
N LYS A 69 -5.02 10.39 1.71
CA LYS A 69 -5.93 10.11 0.58
C LYS A 69 -5.21 9.58 -0.66
N TYR A 70 -3.90 9.70 -0.73
CA TYR A 70 -3.15 9.26 -1.91
C TYR A 70 -3.27 7.74 -2.07
N GLU A 71 -3.80 7.28 -3.20
CA GLU A 71 -3.84 5.85 -3.53
C GLU A 71 -2.42 5.36 -3.81
N TYR A 72 -1.92 4.57 -2.88
CA TYR A 72 -0.62 3.94 -3.01
C TYR A 72 -0.80 2.62 -3.73
N ASP A 73 -0.24 2.53 -4.91
CA ASP A 73 -0.19 1.30 -5.66
C ASP A 73 0.97 0.44 -5.12
N THR A 74 0.64 -0.78 -4.71
CA THR A 74 1.59 -1.75 -4.14
C THR A 74 2.29 -2.61 -5.19
N ASP A 75 2.07 -2.35 -6.47
CA ASP A 75 2.69 -3.11 -7.54
C ASP A 75 4.21 -3.13 -7.43
N GLY A 76 4.76 -4.33 -7.49
CA GLY A 76 6.20 -4.54 -7.44
C GLY A 76 6.82 -4.52 -6.04
N LEU A 77 6.01 -4.60 -4.98
CA LEU A 77 6.52 -4.93 -3.65
C LEU A 77 7.03 -6.38 -3.66
N GLU A 78 8.28 -6.54 -3.29
CA GLU A 78 8.94 -7.84 -3.18
C GLU A 78 9.02 -8.23 -1.69
N ILE A 79 8.55 -9.42 -1.37
CA ILE A 79 8.61 -10.05 -0.04
C ILE A 79 9.45 -11.30 -0.18
N THR A 80 10.66 -11.27 0.37
CA THR A 80 11.66 -12.32 0.18
C THR A 80 12.31 -12.72 1.50
N ASN A 81 13.12 -13.77 1.46
CA ASN A 81 13.88 -14.29 2.60
C ASN A 81 13.02 -14.44 3.88
N PRO A 82 11.89 -15.16 3.81
CA PRO A 82 11.00 -15.32 4.94
C PRO A 82 11.71 -16.09 6.08
N ARG A 83 11.50 -15.60 7.30
CA ARG A 83 11.99 -16.19 8.56
C ARG A 83 10.84 -16.27 9.54
N PRO A 84 10.86 -17.11 10.55
CA PRO A 84 9.73 -17.25 11.49
C PRO A 84 9.27 -15.94 12.13
N THR A 85 10.19 -15.00 12.32
CA THR A 85 9.94 -13.72 13.01
C THR A 85 10.24 -12.49 12.17
N ALA A 86 10.57 -12.66 10.89
CA ALA A 86 10.96 -11.56 10.02
C ALA A 86 10.82 -11.93 8.54
N PHE A 87 10.84 -10.94 7.68
CA PHE A 87 11.00 -11.10 6.23
C PHE A 87 11.68 -9.87 5.66
N HIS A 88 12.20 -9.98 4.45
CA HIS A 88 12.81 -8.88 3.74
C HIS A 88 11.80 -8.25 2.78
N ILE A 89 11.70 -6.92 2.79
CA ILE A 89 10.90 -6.19 1.82
C ILE A 89 11.78 -5.34 0.92
N LYS A 90 11.41 -5.32 -0.35
CA LYS A 90 12.02 -4.42 -1.32
C LYS A 90 10.97 -3.76 -2.18
N GLN A 91 11.05 -2.45 -2.28
CA GLN A 91 10.20 -1.69 -3.17
C GLN A 91 10.91 -0.43 -3.64
N LYS A 92 10.83 -0.18 -4.94
CA LYS A 92 11.27 1.07 -5.53
C LYS A 92 10.15 1.65 -6.35
N LYS A 93 9.67 2.82 -5.94
CA LYS A 93 8.55 3.47 -6.61
C LYS A 93 8.75 4.97 -6.73
N THR A 94 8.44 5.49 -7.92
CA THR A 94 8.37 6.94 -8.13
C THR A 94 6.97 7.42 -7.77
N LEU A 95 6.88 8.22 -6.71
CA LEU A 95 5.63 8.83 -6.28
C LEU A 95 5.35 10.04 -7.17
N LYS A 96 4.21 10.03 -7.83
CA LYS A 96 3.73 11.20 -8.57
C LYS A 96 3.09 12.15 -7.56
N ILE A 97 3.86 13.10 -7.04
CA ILE A 97 3.31 14.16 -6.21
C ILE A 97 2.64 15.14 -7.16
N GLY A 98 1.34 14.92 -7.41
CA GLY A 98 0.50 15.78 -8.26
C GLY A 98 -0.12 16.92 -7.46
N GLY A 99 -0.66 17.93 -8.16
CA GLY A 99 -1.63 18.87 -7.57
C GLY A 99 -1.04 20.06 -6.82
N GLY A 100 -0.05 20.75 -7.35
CA GLY A 100 0.29 22.09 -6.90
C GLY A 100 1.54 22.24 -6.02
N PHE A 101 2.19 21.17 -5.63
CA PHE A 101 3.52 21.24 -5.02
C PHE A 101 4.60 21.33 -6.10
N SER A 102 4.90 22.53 -6.58
CA SER A 102 5.94 22.77 -7.59
C SER A 102 7.32 23.07 -7.00
N GLY A 103 7.51 22.93 -5.70
CA GLY A 103 8.76 23.19 -5.01
C GLY A 103 9.52 21.93 -4.62
N SER A 104 10.77 22.09 -4.22
CA SER A 104 11.58 21.03 -3.64
C SER A 104 11.45 20.98 -2.13
N GLY A 105 11.43 19.79 -1.56
CA GLY A 105 11.35 19.58 -0.12
C GLY A 105 11.79 18.19 0.26
N ASN A 106 11.75 17.90 1.55
CA ASN A 106 12.10 16.60 2.10
C ASN A 106 11.07 16.19 3.15
N MET A 107 10.68 14.94 3.13
CA MET A 107 10.08 14.28 4.27
C MET A 107 11.20 13.56 5.01
N ASN A 108 11.43 13.90 6.26
CA ASN A 108 12.49 13.31 7.06
C ASN A 108 12.19 11.84 7.36
N ALA A 109 13.25 11.05 7.58
CA ALA A 109 13.11 9.66 7.97
C ALA A 109 12.30 9.52 9.27
N PHE A 110 11.45 8.51 9.34
CA PHE A 110 10.61 8.24 10.52
C PHE A 110 10.33 6.74 10.64
N ASN A 111 9.84 6.32 11.79
CA ASN A 111 9.35 4.96 11.97
C ASN A 111 7.85 4.91 11.71
N ALA A 112 7.43 4.04 10.81
CA ALA A 112 6.03 3.72 10.59
C ALA A 112 5.63 2.49 11.39
N THR A 113 4.46 2.56 12.04
CA THR A 113 3.86 1.44 12.78
C THR A 113 2.74 0.85 11.94
N CYS A 114 2.80 -0.45 11.71
CA CYS A 114 1.73 -1.20 11.06
C CYS A 114 0.94 -1.98 12.11
N ARG A 115 -0.38 -1.79 12.16
CA ARG A 115 -1.31 -2.44 13.10
C ARG A 115 -2.42 -3.17 12.35
N LEU A 116 -2.95 -4.22 12.95
CA LEU A 116 -4.24 -4.78 12.53
C LEU A 116 -5.37 -3.83 12.90
N LYS A 117 -6.25 -3.51 11.96
CA LYS A 117 -7.37 -2.60 12.19
C LYS A 117 -8.37 -3.15 13.23
N ASP A 118 -8.61 -4.47 13.19
CA ASP A 118 -9.66 -5.09 13.99
C ASP A 118 -9.28 -5.29 15.45
N THR A 119 -7.99 -5.49 15.74
CA THR A 119 -7.50 -5.81 17.10
C THR A 119 -6.56 -4.75 17.67
N ASP A 120 -6.15 -3.78 16.84
CA ASP A 120 -5.17 -2.73 17.18
C ASP A 120 -3.78 -3.27 17.57
N GLU A 121 -3.52 -4.55 17.29
CA GLU A 121 -2.23 -5.20 17.59
C GLU A 121 -1.16 -4.74 16.59
N ILE A 122 0.04 -4.43 17.10
CA ILE A 122 1.18 -4.03 16.27
C ILE A 122 1.75 -5.25 15.55
N LEU A 123 1.71 -5.22 14.23
CA LEU A 123 2.33 -6.23 13.37
C LEU A 123 3.84 -6.02 13.28
N THR A 124 4.25 -4.81 12.98
CA THR A 124 5.65 -4.43 12.82
C THR A 124 5.83 -2.92 12.92
N VAL A 125 7.05 -2.52 13.22
CA VAL A 125 7.51 -1.12 13.10
C VAL A 125 8.68 -1.13 12.11
N PHE A 126 8.63 -0.26 11.12
CA PHE A 126 9.64 -0.22 10.08
C PHE A 126 10.13 1.20 9.81
N PRO A 127 11.42 1.38 9.49
CA PRO A 127 11.96 2.66 9.14
C PRO A 127 11.52 3.05 7.72
N VAL A 128 11.01 4.27 7.59
CA VAL A 128 10.78 4.91 6.31
C VAL A 128 11.94 5.86 6.06
N PRO A 129 12.70 5.71 4.97
CA PRO A 129 13.84 6.56 4.70
C PRO A 129 13.41 7.99 4.38
N LYS A 130 14.38 8.92 4.41
CA LYS A 130 14.16 10.29 3.98
C LYS A 130 13.75 10.32 2.50
N ILE A 131 12.65 10.98 2.19
CA ILE A 131 12.12 11.12 0.84
C ILE A 131 12.31 12.56 0.39
N ALA A 132 13.13 12.77 -0.64
CA ALA A 132 13.25 14.05 -1.31
C ALA A 132 12.21 14.15 -2.42
N PHE A 133 11.52 15.27 -2.52
CA PHE A 133 10.56 15.54 -3.58
C PHE A 133 10.85 16.89 -4.26
N GLY A 134 10.57 16.93 -5.54
CA GLY A 134 10.81 18.10 -6.41
C GLY A 134 10.24 17.77 -7.79
N ASN A 135 11.04 17.24 -8.68
CA ASN A 135 10.59 16.75 -10.00
C ASN A 135 10.06 15.30 -9.98
N GLY A 136 9.53 14.86 -8.88
CA GLY A 136 9.12 13.51 -8.54
C GLY A 136 9.76 13.09 -7.22
N ALA A 137 9.13 12.18 -6.50
CA ALA A 137 9.69 11.59 -5.30
C ALA A 137 9.92 10.10 -5.57
N THR A 138 11.07 9.58 -5.17
CA THR A 138 11.33 8.14 -5.22
C THR A 138 11.35 7.61 -3.80
N LEU A 139 10.45 6.68 -3.52
CA LEU A 139 10.48 5.86 -2.31
C LEU A 139 11.25 4.58 -2.65
N GLU A 140 12.33 4.33 -1.94
CA GLU A 140 13.10 3.09 -2.03
C GLU A 140 13.20 2.50 -0.62
N ILE A 141 12.61 1.33 -0.46
CA ILE A 141 12.64 0.52 0.76
C ILE A 141 13.38 -0.76 0.40
N ASP A 142 14.38 -1.13 1.17
CA ASP A 142 15.17 -2.36 1.01
C ASP A 142 15.63 -2.76 2.43
N GLU A 143 14.72 -3.40 3.20
CA GLU A 143 14.88 -3.57 4.63
C GLU A 143 14.33 -4.91 5.14
N ASP A 144 14.94 -5.42 6.20
CA ASP A 144 14.41 -6.54 6.96
C ASP A 144 13.36 -6.07 7.96
N LEU A 145 12.13 -6.57 7.84
CA LEU A 145 11.05 -6.29 8.78
C LEU A 145 10.97 -7.35 9.86
N ASN A 146 11.13 -6.93 11.11
CA ASN A 146 10.91 -7.78 12.28
C ASN A 146 9.45 -7.73 12.70
N LEU A 147 8.86 -8.89 12.93
CA LEU A 147 7.48 -9.03 13.35
C LEU A 147 7.34 -8.88 14.86
N SER A 148 6.46 -8.00 15.29
CA SER A 148 6.09 -7.84 16.69
C SER A 148 5.03 -8.86 17.12
N CYS A 149 4.18 -9.30 16.18
CA CYS A 149 3.12 -10.27 16.42
C CYS A 149 3.03 -11.25 15.24
N ILE A 150 3.57 -12.45 15.43
CA ILE A 150 3.56 -13.51 14.41
C ILE A 150 2.14 -14.05 14.21
N ASP A 151 1.38 -14.26 15.29
CA ASP A 151 0.00 -14.74 15.23
C ASP A 151 -0.92 -13.74 14.52
N CYS A 152 -0.66 -12.44 14.70
CA CYS A 152 -1.40 -11.40 14.00
C CYS A 152 -1.16 -11.47 12.49
N LEU A 153 0.09 -11.61 12.06
CA LEU A 153 0.43 -11.78 10.65
C LEU A 153 -0.14 -13.10 10.10
N SER A 154 -0.10 -14.19 10.89
CA SER A 154 -0.70 -15.47 10.51
C SER A 154 -2.21 -15.35 10.26
N ARG A 155 -2.93 -14.61 11.11
CA ARG A 155 -4.36 -14.31 10.91
C ARG A 155 -4.60 -13.48 9.66
N LEU A 156 -3.76 -12.45 9.44
CA LEU A 156 -3.85 -11.57 8.27
C LEU A 156 -3.64 -12.36 6.96
N THR A 157 -2.57 -13.15 6.89
CA THR A 157 -2.23 -13.92 5.68
C THR A 157 -3.24 -15.04 5.41
N SER A 158 -3.73 -15.71 6.46
CA SER A 158 -4.81 -16.70 6.34
C SER A 158 -6.12 -16.06 5.85
N ALA A 159 -6.48 -14.88 6.36
CA ALA A 159 -7.66 -14.15 5.89
C ALA A 159 -7.52 -13.74 4.42
N ALA A 160 -6.36 -13.20 4.02
CA ALA A 160 -6.06 -12.83 2.65
C ALA A 160 -6.15 -14.03 1.69
N ALA A 161 -5.65 -15.20 2.11
CA ALA A 161 -5.71 -16.43 1.31
C ALA A 161 -7.11 -17.04 1.20
N SER A 162 -7.98 -16.83 2.20
CA SER A 162 -9.35 -17.37 2.25
C SER A 162 -10.44 -16.38 1.82
N ASN A 163 -10.10 -15.37 1.04
CA ASN A 163 -11.05 -14.34 0.54
C ASN A 163 -11.78 -13.55 1.64
N LYS A 164 -11.21 -13.45 2.82
CA LYS A 164 -11.74 -12.59 3.87
C LYS A 164 -11.07 -11.23 3.79
N SER A 165 -11.87 -10.17 3.77
CA SER A 165 -11.31 -8.81 3.83
C SER A 165 -10.63 -8.59 5.18
N SER A 166 -9.40 -8.12 5.14
CA SER A 166 -8.68 -7.66 6.31
C SER A 166 -8.09 -6.28 6.05
N SER A 167 -7.78 -5.53 7.09
CA SER A 167 -7.25 -4.19 6.93
C SER A 167 -6.12 -3.96 7.94
N VAL A 168 -5.11 -3.24 7.50
CA VAL A 168 -4.04 -2.75 8.37
C VAL A 168 -4.09 -1.23 8.43
N ILE A 169 -3.62 -0.69 9.53
CA ILE A 169 -3.45 0.75 9.74
C ILE A 169 -1.94 1.03 9.74
N ILE A 170 -1.51 1.96 8.92
CA ILE A 170 -0.14 2.46 8.92
C ILE A 170 -0.16 3.84 9.53
N GLU A 171 0.61 4.02 10.60
CA GLU A 171 0.74 5.27 11.35
C GLU A 171 2.18 5.75 11.35
N GLY A 172 2.35 7.09 11.32
CA GLY A 172 3.65 7.71 11.40
C GLY A 172 3.55 9.22 11.55
N SER A 173 4.61 9.83 12.05
CA SER A 173 4.66 11.27 12.27
C SER A 173 5.95 11.85 11.70
N PRO A 174 6.08 11.94 10.37
CA PRO A 174 7.25 12.54 9.73
C PRO A 174 7.22 14.08 9.81
N ASP A 175 8.41 14.64 9.74
CA ASP A 175 8.62 16.08 9.56
C ASP A 175 8.78 16.38 8.06
N LEU A 176 8.05 17.39 7.61
CA LEU A 176 8.10 17.92 6.26
C LEU A 176 8.88 19.24 6.24
N GLU A 177 9.96 19.28 5.48
CA GLU A 177 10.74 20.46 5.17
C GLU A 177 10.44 20.90 3.74
N TYR A 178 9.93 22.13 3.55
CA TYR A 178 9.55 22.64 2.25
C TYR A 178 10.11 24.04 2.01
N GLY A 179 11.19 24.13 1.22
CA GLY A 179 11.84 25.38 0.88
C GLY A 179 12.31 26.16 2.11
N VAL A 180 11.82 27.39 2.27
CA VAL A 180 12.14 28.30 3.40
C VAL A 180 11.04 28.32 4.48
N LEU A 181 10.03 27.43 4.34
CA LEU A 181 8.92 27.37 5.28
C LEU A 181 9.35 26.70 6.60
N PRO A 182 8.68 27.00 7.71
CA PRO A 182 8.87 26.25 8.95
C PRO A 182 8.61 24.77 8.73
N THR A 183 9.34 23.91 9.46
CA THR A 183 9.12 22.46 9.48
C THR A 183 7.68 22.16 9.88
N ALA A 184 6.99 21.38 9.07
CA ALA A 184 5.62 20.95 9.32
C ALA A 184 5.59 19.52 9.85
N HIS A 185 4.99 19.31 11.04
CA HIS A 185 4.77 17.98 11.59
C HIS A 185 3.54 17.36 10.95
N LEU A 186 3.74 16.25 10.24
CA LEU A 186 2.65 15.52 9.57
C LEU A 186 2.12 14.40 10.46
N SER A 187 0.87 14.05 10.26
CA SER A 187 0.26 12.87 10.84
C SER A 187 -0.20 11.93 9.71
N ILE A 188 0.42 10.78 9.61
CA ILE A 188 0.03 9.72 8.69
C ILE A 188 -0.83 8.73 9.48
N HIS A 189 -2.06 8.54 9.03
CA HIS A 189 -2.97 7.52 9.52
C HIS A 189 -3.70 6.94 8.32
N ARG A 190 -3.23 5.79 7.84
CA ARG A 190 -3.73 5.21 6.61
C ARG A 190 -4.26 3.81 6.82
N ILE A 191 -5.49 3.58 6.42
CA ILE A 191 -6.09 2.26 6.37
C ILE A 191 -5.79 1.66 4.99
N MET A 192 -5.14 0.52 4.98
CA MET A 192 -4.90 -0.27 3.77
C MET A 192 -5.71 -1.56 3.85
N HIS A 193 -6.50 -1.81 2.82
CA HIS A 193 -7.18 -3.09 2.68
C HIS A 193 -6.19 -4.10 2.12
N VAL A 194 -5.89 -5.12 2.92
CA VAL A 194 -5.04 -6.23 2.51
C VAL A 194 -5.95 -7.27 1.91
N GLY A 195 -5.87 -7.38 0.59
CA GLY A 195 -6.40 -8.42 -0.27
C GLY A 195 -7.82 -8.90 0.01
N SER A 196 -8.59 -8.88 -1.01
CA SER A 196 -9.50 -9.97 -1.34
C SER A 196 -8.92 -10.63 -2.59
N TYR A 197 -7.63 -10.99 -2.55
CA TYR A 197 -7.10 -11.89 -3.57
C TYR A 197 -7.67 -13.26 -3.21
N ASN A 198 -8.82 -13.59 -3.77
CA ASN A 198 -9.39 -14.90 -3.59
C ASN A 198 -8.46 -15.92 -4.25
N VAL A 199 -7.44 -16.32 -3.49
CA VAL A 199 -6.45 -17.30 -3.98
C VAL A 199 -7.14 -18.58 -4.38
N THR A 200 -8.20 -18.98 -3.67
CA THR A 200 -8.99 -20.15 -3.98
C THR A 200 -9.71 -20.02 -5.31
N ASP A 201 -10.42 -18.92 -5.55
CA ASP A 201 -11.09 -18.68 -6.84
C ASP A 201 -10.06 -18.53 -7.97
N PHE A 202 -8.93 -17.88 -7.69
CA PHE A 202 -7.86 -17.80 -8.65
C PHE A 202 -7.29 -19.18 -8.98
N MET A 203 -7.03 -20.02 -7.98
CA MET A 203 -6.50 -21.37 -8.18
C MET A 203 -7.49 -22.27 -8.98
N ASN A 204 -8.79 -22.00 -8.84
CA ASN A 204 -9.84 -22.70 -9.59
C ASN A 204 -10.10 -22.09 -10.99
N ALA A 205 -9.50 -20.91 -11.30
CA ALA A 205 -9.71 -20.26 -12.58
C ALA A 205 -8.89 -20.95 -13.68
N GLU A 206 -9.46 -21.01 -14.87
CA GLU A 206 -8.77 -21.52 -16.05
C GLU A 206 -7.46 -20.77 -16.31
N GLY A 207 -6.36 -21.50 -16.45
CA GLY A 207 -5.02 -20.92 -16.68
C GLY A 207 -4.32 -20.36 -15.44
N ALA A 208 -4.85 -20.58 -14.23
CA ALA A 208 -4.18 -20.21 -12.99
C ALA A 208 -2.88 -20.98 -12.78
N PHE A 209 -2.92 -22.26 -13.08
CA PHE A 209 -1.75 -23.10 -13.20
C PHE A 209 -1.90 -23.99 -14.43
N ASN A 210 -0.77 -24.35 -15.01
CA ASN A 210 -0.72 -25.26 -16.14
C ASN A 210 0.31 -26.34 -15.83
N VAL A 211 -0.12 -27.58 -15.96
CA VAL A 211 0.77 -28.74 -15.85
C VAL A 211 1.45 -28.93 -17.20
N THR A 212 2.77 -28.89 -17.23
CA THR A 212 3.56 -29.01 -18.47
C THR A 212 4.17 -30.39 -18.64
N LYS A 213 4.30 -31.13 -17.55
CA LYS A 213 4.86 -32.48 -17.53
C LYS A 213 4.35 -33.23 -16.32
N ILE A 214 4.02 -34.51 -16.51
CA ILE A 214 3.72 -35.46 -15.42
C ILE A 214 4.49 -36.75 -15.68
N GLU A 215 5.09 -37.29 -14.64
CA GLU A 215 5.78 -38.59 -14.63
C GLU A 215 5.38 -39.35 -13.36
N LEU A 216 4.98 -40.60 -13.52
CA LEU A 216 4.85 -41.55 -12.42
C LEU A 216 6.12 -42.39 -12.35
N LEU A 217 6.82 -42.31 -11.22
CA LEU A 217 8.07 -42.99 -11.01
C LEU A 217 7.81 -44.41 -10.47
N ASP A 218 8.34 -45.42 -11.16
CA ASP A 218 8.28 -46.81 -10.76
C ASP A 218 9.61 -47.51 -11.08
N PRO A 219 10.41 -47.90 -10.07
CA PRO A 219 10.16 -47.75 -8.64
C PRO A 219 10.26 -46.27 -8.15
N PRO A 220 9.69 -45.94 -6.95
CA PRO A 220 9.82 -44.64 -6.37
C PRO A 220 11.28 -44.22 -6.17
N VAL A 221 11.57 -42.93 -6.39
CA VAL A 221 12.91 -42.34 -6.21
C VAL A 221 12.85 -41.41 -4.99
N ASP A 222 13.71 -41.64 -4.00
CA ASP A 222 13.78 -40.84 -2.75
C ASP A 222 12.43 -40.73 -2.00
N GLY A 223 11.55 -41.75 -2.15
CA GLY A 223 10.22 -41.77 -1.55
C GLY A 223 9.16 -41.07 -2.35
N TYR A 224 9.49 -40.48 -3.49
CA TYR A 224 8.56 -39.86 -4.43
C TYR A 224 8.22 -40.83 -5.56
N ASN A 225 6.94 -40.97 -5.85
CA ASN A 225 6.46 -41.72 -7.00
C ASN A 225 5.76 -40.86 -8.05
N PHE A 226 5.73 -39.53 -7.80
CA PHE A 226 5.12 -38.55 -8.66
C PHE A 226 6.10 -37.38 -8.87
N ASN A 227 6.28 -36.99 -10.12
CA ASN A 227 7.06 -35.84 -10.54
C ASN A 227 6.27 -35.05 -11.60
N ALA A 228 6.11 -33.77 -11.39
CA ALA A 228 5.46 -32.92 -12.36
C ALA A 228 6.19 -31.56 -12.46
N THR A 229 5.97 -30.88 -13.58
CA THR A 229 6.36 -29.48 -13.73
C THR A 229 5.10 -28.67 -13.95
N ILE A 230 4.92 -27.65 -13.13
CA ILE A 230 3.78 -26.76 -13.25
C ILE A 230 4.23 -25.31 -13.48
N SER A 231 3.39 -24.59 -14.19
CA SER A 231 3.52 -23.14 -14.33
C SER A 231 2.39 -22.48 -13.54
N VAL A 232 2.76 -21.60 -12.60
CA VAL A 232 1.82 -20.91 -11.72
C VAL A 232 1.81 -19.42 -12.04
N ARG A 233 0.64 -18.87 -12.25
CA ARG A 233 0.46 -17.43 -12.39
C ARG A 233 0.32 -16.80 -11.01
N ASN A 234 0.99 -15.68 -10.78
CA ASN A 234 0.83 -14.94 -9.53
C ASN A 234 -0.45 -14.08 -9.58
N PRO A 235 -1.44 -14.32 -8.70
CA PRO A 235 -2.66 -13.52 -8.68
C PRO A 235 -2.48 -12.17 -7.97
N SER A 236 -1.42 -12.03 -7.18
CA SER A 236 -1.18 -10.85 -6.35
C SER A 236 -0.31 -9.81 -7.06
N PRO A 237 -0.40 -8.52 -6.70
CA PRO A 237 0.53 -7.50 -7.18
C PRO A 237 1.92 -7.64 -6.54
N PHE A 238 2.04 -8.49 -5.52
CA PHE A 238 3.29 -8.70 -4.79
C PHE A 238 4.13 -9.79 -5.45
N ILE A 239 5.44 -9.64 -5.35
CA ILE A 239 6.39 -10.72 -5.61
C ILE A 239 6.65 -11.40 -4.28
N VAL A 240 6.43 -12.71 -4.20
CA VAL A 240 6.52 -13.43 -2.93
C VAL A 240 7.41 -14.66 -3.06
N GLU A 241 8.41 -14.76 -2.19
CA GLU A 241 9.20 -15.97 -2.02
C GLU A 241 8.58 -16.81 -0.90
N LEU A 242 8.03 -17.95 -1.27
CA LEU A 242 7.42 -18.89 -0.32
C LEU A 242 8.41 -19.94 0.16
N GLY A 243 9.33 -20.37 -0.70
CA GLY A 243 10.25 -21.47 -0.41
C GLY A 243 9.61 -22.84 -0.64
N HIS A 244 9.78 -23.77 0.28
CA HIS A 244 9.23 -25.13 0.21
C HIS A 244 7.78 -25.14 0.70
N VAL A 245 6.86 -25.58 -0.17
CA VAL A 245 5.41 -25.64 0.12
C VAL A 245 4.92 -27.05 -0.07
N THR A 246 4.13 -27.54 0.89
CA THR A 246 3.53 -28.88 0.85
C THR A 246 2.01 -28.79 0.75
N PHE A 247 1.41 -29.64 -0.08
CA PHE A 247 -0.04 -29.80 -0.21
C PHE A 247 -0.44 -31.26 0.01
N ASN A 248 -1.61 -31.49 0.59
CA ASN A 248 -2.31 -32.78 0.57
C ASN A 248 -3.22 -32.82 -0.63
N LEU A 249 -3.31 -33.97 -1.24
CA LEU A 249 -4.17 -34.24 -2.39
C LEU A 249 -5.33 -35.15 -1.97
N THR A 250 -6.51 -34.87 -2.52
CA THR A 250 -7.69 -35.73 -2.32
C THR A 250 -8.35 -36.03 -3.65
N LEU A 251 -8.97 -37.21 -3.76
CA LEU A 251 -9.71 -37.65 -4.93
C LEU A 251 -11.07 -38.18 -4.47
N GLY A 252 -12.16 -37.55 -4.91
CA GLY A 252 -13.49 -37.90 -4.43
C GLY A 252 -13.66 -37.74 -2.92
N GLY A 253 -12.85 -36.89 -2.24
CA GLY A 253 -12.83 -36.73 -0.81
C GLY A 253 -11.97 -37.73 -0.02
N SER A 254 -11.38 -38.75 -0.71
CA SER A 254 -10.43 -39.69 -0.14
C SER A 254 -8.99 -39.14 -0.24
N ASP A 255 -8.10 -39.57 0.67
CA ASP A 255 -6.69 -39.17 0.65
C ASP A 255 -6.00 -39.84 -0.56
N LEU A 256 -5.55 -39.00 -1.50
CA LEU A 256 -4.76 -39.42 -2.66
C LEU A 256 -3.25 -39.41 -2.35
N GLY A 257 -2.82 -38.62 -1.39
CA GLY A 257 -1.42 -38.44 -1.05
C GLY A 257 -1.02 -36.98 -0.86
N TRP A 258 0.23 -36.69 -1.14
CA TRP A 258 0.79 -35.37 -0.94
C TRP A 258 1.79 -34.98 -2.02
N VAL A 259 2.01 -33.67 -2.16
CA VAL A 259 3.02 -33.11 -3.08
C VAL A 259 3.80 -31.99 -2.38
N ASP A 260 5.07 -31.90 -2.75
CA ASP A 260 6.01 -30.87 -2.37
C ASP A 260 6.39 -30.02 -3.58
N LEU A 261 6.40 -28.73 -3.37
CA LEU A 261 7.05 -27.76 -4.25
C LEU A 261 8.34 -27.33 -3.54
N PRO A 262 9.51 -27.88 -3.88
CA PRO A 262 10.76 -27.65 -3.16
C PRO A 262 11.15 -26.17 -3.09
N TYR A 263 10.75 -25.41 -4.09
CA TYR A 263 10.93 -23.96 -4.10
C TYR A 263 9.85 -23.29 -4.94
N LEU A 264 9.03 -22.48 -4.27
CA LEU A 264 7.99 -21.68 -4.91
C LEU A 264 8.30 -20.19 -4.75
N PHE A 265 8.49 -19.54 -5.90
CA PHE A 265 8.68 -18.10 -6.02
C PHE A 265 7.62 -17.54 -6.96
N LEU A 266 6.76 -16.67 -6.45
CA LEU A 266 5.70 -16.02 -7.23
C LEU A 266 6.20 -14.65 -7.72
N GLY A 267 6.73 -14.62 -8.94
CA GLY A 267 7.20 -13.41 -9.61
C GLY A 267 6.05 -12.56 -10.19
N LYS A 268 6.39 -11.55 -10.98
CA LYS A 268 5.39 -10.65 -11.64
C LYS A 268 4.55 -11.33 -12.71
N SER A 269 4.98 -12.48 -13.21
CA SER A 269 4.34 -13.19 -14.31
C SER A 269 4.12 -14.65 -13.93
N ILE A 270 4.29 -15.53 -14.89
CA ILE A 270 4.21 -16.97 -14.70
C ILE A 270 5.54 -17.47 -14.12
N SER A 271 5.46 -18.22 -13.05
CA SER A 271 6.60 -18.91 -12.43
C SER A 271 6.48 -20.42 -12.70
N SER A 272 7.57 -21.06 -13.10
CA SER A 272 7.61 -22.52 -13.29
C SER A 272 8.29 -23.16 -12.09
N THR A 273 7.73 -24.26 -11.60
CA THR A 273 8.28 -25.01 -10.47
C THR A 273 8.08 -26.51 -10.66
N VAL A 274 8.96 -27.28 -10.02
CA VAL A 274 8.85 -28.74 -9.95
C VAL A 274 7.96 -29.13 -8.80
N VAL A 275 7.14 -30.14 -8.99
CA VAL A 275 6.28 -30.76 -7.98
C VAL A 275 6.72 -32.21 -7.83
N LEU A 276 7.11 -32.58 -6.63
CA LEU A 276 7.45 -33.94 -6.25
C LEU A 276 6.40 -34.47 -5.29
N GLY A 277 6.06 -35.74 -5.33
CA GLY A 277 5.04 -36.22 -4.42
C GLY A 277 4.97 -37.74 -4.31
N SER A 278 4.09 -38.15 -3.42
CA SER A 278 3.69 -39.54 -3.27
C SER A 278 2.16 -39.62 -3.40
N VAL A 279 1.70 -40.30 -4.42
CA VAL A 279 0.27 -40.46 -4.76
C VAL A 279 -0.11 -41.93 -4.87
N ASP A 280 -1.37 -42.24 -4.53
CA ASP A 280 -1.94 -43.57 -4.79
C ASP A 280 -2.23 -43.71 -6.29
N LYS A 281 -1.33 -44.41 -6.99
CA LYS A 281 -1.40 -44.60 -8.42
C LYS A 281 -2.65 -45.43 -8.83
N GLU A 282 -3.00 -46.45 -8.02
CA GLU A 282 -4.13 -47.30 -8.29
C GLU A 282 -5.45 -46.55 -8.23
N MET A 283 -5.59 -45.75 -7.18
CA MET A 283 -6.74 -44.84 -7.02
C MET A 283 -6.84 -43.85 -8.18
N LEU A 284 -5.72 -43.22 -8.58
CA LEU A 284 -5.68 -42.25 -9.68
C LEU A 284 -6.09 -42.86 -11.02
N ILE A 285 -5.55 -44.05 -11.35
CA ILE A 285 -5.85 -44.74 -12.58
C ILE A 285 -7.30 -45.27 -12.59
N HIS A 286 -7.77 -45.77 -11.45
CA HIS A 286 -9.14 -46.24 -11.30
C HIS A 286 -10.14 -45.12 -11.60
N GLU A 287 -9.97 -43.98 -10.99
CA GLU A 287 -10.84 -42.81 -11.19
C GLU A 287 -10.80 -42.31 -12.64
N ALA A 288 -9.62 -42.28 -13.26
CA ALA A 288 -9.48 -41.88 -14.67
C ALA A 288 -10.26 -42.77 -15.64
N ILE A 289 -10.52 -44.04 -15.27
CA ILE A 289 -11.24 -45.00 -16.11
C ILE A 289 -12.72 -45.04 -15.75
N THR A 290 -13.07 -44.95 -14.46
CA THR A 290 -14.42 -45.24 -13.93
C THR A 290 -15.10 -44.01 -13.31
N GLY A 291 -14.39 -42.88 -13.18
CA GLY A 291 -14.94 -41.67 -12.60
C GLY A 291 -16.05 -41.03 -13.44
N ASP A 292 -16.77 -40.09 -12.84
CA ASP A 292 -17.89 -39.37 -13.44
C ASP A 292 -17.45 -38.29 -14.44
N ASP A 293 -16.16 -37.94 -14.47
CA ASP A 293 -15.58 -36.99 -15.42
C ASP A 293 -15.40 -37.62 -16.83
N ASP A 294 -14.97 -36.84 -17.81
CA ASP A 294 -14.62 -37.38 -19.13
C ASP A 294 -13.50 -38.43 -18.99
N VAL A 295 -13.57 -39.49 -19.78
CA VAL A 295 -12.61 -40.60 -19.73
C VAL A 295 -11.17 -40.06 -19.81
N GLY A 296 -10.37 -40.43 -18.83
CA GLY A 296 -8.97 -39.96 -18.68
C GLY A 296 -8.81 -38.67 -17.92
N THR A 297 -9.89 -37.97 -17.56
CA THR A 297 -9.84 -36.75 -16.77
C THR A 297 -10.13 -37.06 -15.29
N VAL A 298 -9.38 -36.45 -14.41
CA VAL A 298 -9.60 -36.56 -12.95
C VAL A 298 -9.62 -35.16 -12.30
N THR A 299 -10.51 -35.00 -11.31
CA THR A 299 -10.61 -33.80 -10.53
C THR A 299 -9.99 -34.02 -9.13
N ILE A 300 -8.82 -33.44 -8.91
CA ILE A 300 -8.04 -33.57 -7.66
C ILE A 300 -8.27 -32.37 -6.76
N GLY A 301 -8.65 -32.62 -5.51
CA GLY A 301 -8.66 -31.62 -4.44
C GLY A 301 -7.23 -31.35 -3.96
N VAL A 302 -6.87 -30.07 -3.81
CA VAL A 302 -5.54 -29.62 -3.36
C VAL A 302 -5.73 -28.79 -2.09
N HIS A 303 -5.14 -29.24 -1.00
CA HIS A 303 -5.27 -28.60 0.31
C HIS A 303 -3.89 -28.23 0.87
N GLY A 304 -3.70 -26.97 1.20
CA GLY A 304 -2.42 -26.51 1.74
C GLY A 304 -2.09 -27.15 3.10
N ARG A 305 -0.84 -27.54 3.28
CA ARG A 305 -0.36 -28.20 4.50
C ARG A 305 0.66 -27.38 5.28
N SER A 306 1.77 -26.99 4.66
CA SER A 306 2.86 -26.27 5.33
C SER A 306 3.69 -25.45 4.37
N CYS A 307 4.41 -24.49 4.92
CA CYS A 307 5.38 -23.68 4.21
C CYS A 307 6.64 -23.54 5.06
N SER A 308 7.82 -23.85 4.49
CA SER A 308 9.10 -23.72 5.15
C SER A 308 10.12 -23.03 4.23
N PHE A 309 11.10 -22.38 4.82
CA PHE A 309 12.19 -21.75 4.10
C PHE A 309 13.53 -22.19 4.68
N LYS A 310 14.40 -22.75 3.83
CA LYS A 310 15.68 -23.33 4.24
C LYS A 310 15.55 -24.35 5.39
N GLY A 311 14.48 -25.14 5.36
CA GLY A 311 14.21 -26.18 6.36
C GLY A 311 13.58 -25.69 7.67
N VAL A 312 13.25 -24.41 7.78
CA VAL A 312 12.60 -23.82 8.96
C VAL A 312 11.14 -23.48 8.62
N ASP A 313 10.19 -23.92 9.45
CA ASP A 313 8.78 -23.58 9.27
C ASP A 313 8.54 -22.07 9.42
N ILE A 314 7.71 -21.53 8.52
CA ILE A 314 7.33 -20.11 8.52
C ILE A 314 5.86 -19.99 8.90
N PRO A 315 5.54 -19.68 10.17
CA PRO A 315 4.19 -19.80 10.70
C PRO A 315 3.14 -18.99 9.94
N TYR A 316 3.44 -17.74 9.58
CA TYR A 316 2.50 -16.86 8.89
C TYR A 316 2.28 -17.28 7.42
N LEU A 317 3.26 -17.90 6.75
CA LEU A 317 3.07 -18.47 5.43
C LEU A 317 2.38 -19.84 5.50
N THR A 318 2.70 -20.66 6.49
CA THR A 318 1.99 -21.93 6.78
C THR A 318 0.50 -21.66 7.03
N ALA A 319 0.16 -20.60 7.77
CA ALA A 319 -1.22 -20.21 8.00
C ALA A 319 -1.95 -19.80 6.69
N ALA A 320 -1.28 -19.06 5.82
CA ALA A 320 -1.79 -18.71 4.50
C ALA A 320 -2.02 -19.96 3.63
N VAL A 321 -1.01 -20.82 3.55
CA VAL A 321 -1.07 -22.07 2.75
C VAL A 321 -2.20 -22.96 3.24
N ARG A 322 -2.35 -23.17 4.54
CA ARG A 322 -3.45 -23.98 5.14
C ARG A 322 -4.85 -23.44 4.86
N ALA A 323 -4.96 -22.15 4.63
CA ALA A 323 -6.22 -21.52 4.26
C ALA A 323 -6.58 -21.71 2.77
N MET A 324 -5.65 -22.21 1.96
CA MET A 324 -5.87 -22.46 0.54
C MET A 324 -6.50 -23.84 0.33
N SER A 325 -7.55 -23.87 -0.50
CA SER A 325 -8.17 -25.08 -0.98
C SER A 325 -8.59 -24.85 -2.42
N ALA A 326 -8.23 -25.78 -3.30
CA ALA A 326 -8.52 -25.67 -4.72
C ALA A 326 -8.85 -27.04 -5.32
N SER A 327 -9.38 -27.03 -6.54
CA SER A 327 -9.58 -28.24 -7.34
C SER A 327 -8.79 -28.11 -8.64
N ALA A 328 -8.04 -29.13 -8.96
CA ALA A 328 -7.29 -29.23 -10.21
C ALA A 328 -7.91 -30.29 -11.10
N ARG A 329 -8.32 -29.91 -12.30
CA ARG A 329 -8.76 -30.86 -13.34
C ARG A 329 -7.57 -31.19 -14.21
N ILE A 330 -7.23 -32.48 -14.30
CA ILE A 330 -6.07 -32.98 -15.03
C ILE A 330 -6.53 -34.01 -16.04
N ASP A 331 -6.17 -33.84 -17.30
CA ASP A 331 -6.34 -34.84 -18.36
C ASP A 331 -5.11 -35.75 -18.38
N LEU A 332 -5.26 -36.94 -17.82
CA LEU A 332 -4.19 -37.96 -17.79
C LEU A 332 -3.88 -38.56 -19.14
N LEU A 333 -4.81 -38.50 -20.11
CA LEU A 333 -4.57 -39.04 -21.47
C LEU A 333 -3.51 -38.20 -22.19
N GLU A 334 -3.45 -36.90 -21.95
CA GLU A 334 -2.41 -36.02 -22.51
C GLU A 334 -1.02 -36.47 -22.09
N TYR A 335 -0.90 -37.09 -20.91
CA TYR A 335 0.36 -37.59 -20.35
C TYR A 335 0.54 -39.08 -20.39
N ALA A 336 -0.37 -39.83 -21.09
CA ALA A 336 -0.39 -41.29 -21.09
C ALA A 336 0.93 -41.93 -21.53
N SER A 337 1.65 -41.32 -22.48
CA SER A 337 2.94 -41.84 -22.94
C SER A 337 4.05 -41.76 -21.85
N SER A 338 3.93 -40.85 -20.92
CA SER A 338 4.87 -40.66 -19.78
C SER A 338 4.41 -41.36 -18.49
N LEU A 339 3.12 -41.75 -18.43
CA LEU A 339 2.54 -42.46 -17.29
C LEU A 339 2.84 -43.98 -17.33
N PHE A 340 3.05 -44.56 -18.54
CA PHE A 340 3.23 -45.97 -18.76
C PHE A 340 4.61 -46.34 -19.33
N SER A 341 5.57 -45.38 -19.33
CA SER A 341 6.97 -45.59 -19.70
C SER A 341 7.82 -45.95 -18.48
#